data_3a7d9538a89a498010df7be13fad795b
#
_entry.id   3a7d9538a89a498010df7be13fad795b
#
_cell.length_a   1.000
_cell.length_b   1.000
_cell.length_c   1.000
_cell.angle_alpha   90.00
_cell.angle_beta   90.00
_cell.angle_gamma   90.00
#
_symmetry.space_group_name_H-M   'P 1'
#
loop_
_entity.id
_entity.type
_entity.pdbx_description
1 polymer ?
#
loop_
_entity_poly.entity_id
_entity_poly.type
_entity_poly.pdbx_seq_one_letter_code
_entity_poly.pdbx_strand_id
1 'polypeptide(L)'
;MNKYLIFRTDRIGDFLISLILIKSIKMVDSKSLITVVASEKNYQYIKSFNIIDEVILLKGGFFNKLKLFFLLRKQSFDTTIVHDGKTRSKFISFFLSSKNKYFSNINKFSSYIDEIRYILKNLKITFNDNFLDILNDRDYSKIYTPKKPYILIHFDEKWIFDQYIKTYSNIEPSLKELETFLTSLTERVNKKIIITTGVNTPKILKNFFENNSDGNIILLENLNFFHLESX
;
A
#
# COMPACT_ATOMS: atom_id res chain seq x y z
N MET A 1 26.61 12.22 0.68
CA MET A 1 25.27 11.79 1.11
C MET A 1 24.33 11.98 -0.07
N ASN A 2 23.84 10.88 -0.63
CA ASN A 2 22.99 10.94 -1.83
C ASN A 2 21.54 11.27 -1.44
N LYS A 3 20.88 12.08 -2.28
CA LYS A 3 19.50 12.50 -2.07
C LYS A 3 18.60 11.93 -3.17
N TYR A 4 17.61 11.15 -2.77
CA TYR A 4 16.67 10.50 -3.66
C TYR A 4 15.29 11.12 -3.53
N LEU A 5 14.67 11.42 -4.66
CA LEU A 5 13.27 11.86 -4.73
C LEU A 5 12.47 10.78 -5.44
N ILE A 6 11.44 10.24 -4.78
CA ILE A 6 10.62 9.17 -5.35
C ILE A 6 9.17 9.63 -5.40
N PHE A 7 8.57 9.63 -6.60
CA PHE A 7 7.15 9.91 -6.77
C PHE A 7 6.36 8.59 -6.67
N ARG A 8 5.47 8.51 -5.67
CA ARG A 8 4.60 7.36 -5.45
C ARG A 8 3.22 7.85 -5.02
N THR A 9 2.43 8.37 -5.97
CA THR A 9 1.16 9.08 -5.70
C THR A 9 -0.07 8.22 -6.01
N ASP A 10 0.08 6.91 -6.09
CA ASP A 10 -0.99 5.96 -6.39
C ASP A 10 -1.56 5.34 -5.09
N ARG A 11 -1.61 4.02 -4.98
CA ARG A 11 -2.23 3.35 -3.84
C ARG A 11 -1.17 2.83 -2.85
N ILE A 12 -1.62 2.40 -1.69
CA ILE A 12 -0.76 1.84 -0.64
C ILE A 12 -0.05 0.57 -1.14
N GLY A 13 -0.79 -0.33 -1.81
CA GLY A 13 -0.18 -1.55 -2.35
C GLY A 13 0.96 -1.26 -3.34
N ASP A 14 0.78 -0.25 -4.18
CA ASP A 14 1.84 0.17 -5.11
C ASP A 14 3.06 0.72 -4.36
N PHE A 15 2.84 1.41 -3.24
CA PHE A 15 3.94 1.91 -2.42
C PHE A 15 4.70 0.76 -1.76
N LEU A 16 4.02 -0.29 -1.30
CA LEU A 16 4.69 -1.46 -0.71
C LEU A 16 5.71 -2.07 -1.68
N ILE A 17 5.40 -2.08 -2.98
CA ILE A 17 6.37 -2.51 -4.00
C ILE A 17 7.59 -1.57 -4.03
N SER A 18 7.36 -0.26 -3.86
CA SER A 18 8.47 0.71 -3.83
C SER A 18 9.36 0.59 -2.60
N LEU A 19 8.89 -0.02 -1.52
CA LEU A 19 9.71 -0.26 -0.33
C LEU A 19 10.93 -1.12 -0.65
N ILE A 20 10.81 -2.05 -1.61
CA ILE A 20 11.92 -2.89 -2.06
C ILE A 20 13.06 -1.99 -2.59
N LEU A 21 12.69 -1.02 -3.43
CA LEU A 21 13.64 -0.05 -3.97
C LEU A 21 14.28 0.79 -2.85
N ILE A 22 13.46 1.32 -1.95
CA ILE A 22 13.90 2.17 -0.83
C ILE A 22 14.86 1.41 0.09
N LYS A 23 14.47 0.18 0.46
CA LYS A 23 15.31 -0.65 1.34
C LYS A 23 16.64 -0.98 0.68
N SER A 24 16.63 -1.32 -0.60
CA SER A 24 17.87 -1.62 -1.33
C SER A 24 18.81 -0.41 -1.33
N ILE A 25 18.28 0.80 -1.51
CA ILE A 25 19.07 2.04 -1.45
C ILE A 25 19.68 2.22 -0.06
N LYS A 26 18.85 2.12 0.99
CA LYS A 26 19.31 2.35 2.38
C LYS A 26 20.32 1.30 2.86
N MET A 27 20.24 0.07 2.35
CA MET A 27 21.21 -0.99 2.70
C MET A 27 22.61 -0.69 2.16
N VAL A 28 22.70 -0.11 0.97
CA VAL A 28 23.99 0.22 0.35
C VAL A 28 24.50 1.59 0.84
N ASP A 29 23.59 2.54 1.07
CA ASP A 29 23.92 3.89 1.54
C ASP A 29 22.96 4.28 2.66
N SER A 30 23.26 3.84 3.88
CA SER A 30 22.41 4.09 5.07
C SER A 30 22.24 5.58 5.38
N LYS A 31 23.19 6.41 4.93
CA LYS A 31 23.14 7.85 5.12
C LYS A 31 22.38 8.59 4.02
N SER A 32 21.93 7.89 2.97
CA SER A 32 21.16 8.52 1.89
C SER A 32 19.88 9.14 2.46
N LEU A 33 19.44 10.24 1.87
CA LEU A 33 18.17 10.89 2.23
C LEU A 33 17.12 10.54 1.18
N ILE A 34 16.00 10.00 1.65
CA ILE A 34 14.90 9.57 0.78
C ILE A 34 13.68 10.45 1.04
N THR A 35 13.31 11.24 0.04
CA THR A 35 12.09 12.04 0.03
C THR A 35 11.06 11.35 -0.87
N VAL A 36 9.86 11.11 -0.34
CA VAL A 36 8.77 10.50 -1.13
C VAL A 36 7.65 11.52 -1.34
N VAL A 37 7.28 11.75 -2.61
CA VAL A 37 6.08 12.53 -2.94
C VAL A 37 4.90 11.58 -2.96
N ALA A 38 3.97 11.80 -2.05
CA ALA A 38 2.77 10.97 -1.82
C ALA A 38 1.49 11.73 -2.21
N SER A 39 0.41 11.00 -2.40
CA SER A 39 -0.94 11.59 -2.55
C SER A 39 -1.72 11.47 -1.24
N GLU A 40 -2.89 12.09 -1.20
CA GLU A 40 -3.78 11.98 -0.03
C GLU A 40 -4.15 10.53 0.30
N LYS A 41 -4.13 9.65 -0.71
CA LYS A 41 -4.51 8.23 -0.56
C LYS A 41 -3.50 7.40 0.23
N ASN A 42 -2.23 7.79 0.22
CA ASN A 42 -1.17 6.99 0.81
C ASN A 42 -0.20 7.78 1.71
N TYR A 43 -0.40 9.10 1.85
CA TYR A 43 0.50 9.99 2.58
C TYR A 43 0.72 9.53 4.04
N GLN A 44 -0.36 9.33 4.78
CA GLN A 44 -0.26 8.95 6.20
C GLN A 44 0.43 7.59 6.36
N TYR A 45 0.11 6.67 5.45
CA TYR A 45 0.72 5.34 5.47
C TYR A 45 2.24 5.42 5.20
N ILE A 46 2.64 6.16 4.16
CA ILE A 46 4.05 6.32 3.81
C ILE A 46 4.82 7.01 4.95
N LYS A 47 4.20 7.98 5.59
CA LYS A 47 4.80 8.74 6.69
C LYS A 47 5.10 7.88 7.93
N SER A 48 4.46 6.72 8.06
CA SER A 48 4.70 5.83 9.21
C SER A 48 6.01 5.03 9.11
N PHE A 49 6.70 5.08 7.96
CA PHE A 49 7.93 4.30 7.75
C PHE A 49 9.16 5.12 8.13
N ASN A 50 9.89 4.67 9.15
CA ASN A 50 11.11 5.32 9.62
C ASN A 50 12.25 5.33 8.60
N ILE A 51 12.21 4.41 7.64
CA ILE A 51 13.21 4.32 6.57
C ILE A 51 13.13 5.49 5.58
N ILE A 52 12.04 6.29 5.63
CA ILE A 52 11.82 7.45 4.76
C ILE A 52 12.11 8.73 5.54
N ASP A 53 12.98 9.56 5.03
CA ASP A 53 13.42 10.76 5.75
C ASP A 53 12.41 11.90 5.63
N GLU A 54 11.73 12.03 4.48
CA GLU A 54 10.74 13.09 4.27
C GLU A 54 9.59 12.59 3.39
N VAL A 55 8.36 12.94 3.75
CA VAL A 55 7.19 12.67 2.90
C VAL A 55 6.50 13.98 2.59
N ILE A 56 6.35 14.28 1.30
CA ILE A 56 5.72 15.51 0.82
C ILE A 56 4.37 15.18 0.17
N LEU A 57 3.33 15.86 0.62
CA LEU A 57 1.98 15.63 0.10
C LEU A 57 1.73 16.40 -1.20
N LEU A 58 1.42 15.67 -2.27
CA LEU A 58 0.93 16.25 -3.52
C LEU A 58 -0.60 16.32 -3.49
N LYS A 59 -1.12 17.49 -3.18
CA LYS A 59 -2.57 17.73 -3.22
C LYS A 59 -3.05 17.97 -4.67
N GLY A 60 -4.33 17.76 -4.88
CA GLY A 60 -4.98 18.07 -6.17
C GLY A 60 -4.95 19.55 -6.47
N GLY A 61 -5.21 19.88 -7.75
CA GLY A 61 -5.26 21.28 -8.22
C GLY A 61 -3.94 21.79 -8.78
N PHE A 62 -4.05 22.79 -9.66
CA PHE A 62 -2.90 23.33 -10.37
C PHE A 62 -1.93 24.06 -9.43
N PHE A 63 -2.46 24.93 -8.57
CA PHE A 63 -1.62 25.74 -7.67
C PHE A 63 -0.83 24.86 -6.69
N ASN A 64 -1.41 23.77 -6.21
CA ASN A 64 -0.72 22.83 -5.32
C ASN A 64 0.45 22.14 -6.04
N LYS A 65 0.27 21.80 -7.30
CA LYS A 65 1.34 21.21 -8.13
C LYS A 65 2.47 22.21 -8.35
N LEU A 66 2.12 23.48 -8.61
CA LEU A 66 3.09 24.55 -8.79
C LEU A 66 3.87 24.81 -7.48
N LYS A 67 3.16 24.85 -6.35
CA LYS A 67 3.77 25.02 -5.04
C LYS A 67 4.74 23.85 -4.75
N LEU A 68 4.33 22.63 -5.04
CA LEU A 68 5.19 21.46 -4.89
C LEU A 68 6.44 21.58 -5.77
N PHE A 69 6.26 21.96 -7.02
CA PHE A 69 7.38 22.14 -7.96
C PHE A 69 8.42 23.12 -7.39
N PHE A 70 7.98 24.30 -6.92
CA PHE A 70 8.91 25.28 -6.35
C PHE A 70 9.57 24.79 -5.07
N LEU A 71 8.85 24.03 -4.25
CA LEU A 71 9.42 23.41 -3.04
C LEU A 71 10.53 22.44 -3.41
N LEU A 72 10.25 21.54 -4.35
CA LEU A 72 11.22 20.52 -4.78
C LEU A 72 12.42 21.14 -5.53
N ARG A 73 12.18 22.22 -6.28
CA ARG A 73 13.25 22.90 -7.03
C ARG A 73 14.30 23.55 -6.10
N LYS A 74 13.90 23.94 -4.90
CA LYS A 74 14.81 24.50 -3.88
C LYS A 74 15.71 23.42 -3.27
N GLN A 75 15.30 22.16 -3.39
CA GLN A 75 16.07 21.03 -2.91
C GLN A 75 16.88 20.44 -4.07
N SER A 76 18.12 20.04 -3.82
CA SER A 76 18.95 19.38 -4.83
C SER A 76 18.84 17.86 -4.62
N PHE A 77 18.46 17.14 -5.65
CA PHE A 77 18.38 15.68 -5.63
C PHE A 77 19.40 15.09 -6.58
N ASP A 78 20.13 14.06 -6.14
CA ASP A 78 21.04 13.33 -7.01
C ASP A 78 20.26 12.44 -7.98
N THR A 79 19.17 11.84 -7.48
CA THR A 79 18.37 10.91 -8.28
C THR A 79 16.88 11.19 -8.06
N THR A 80 16.13 11.29 -9.16
CA THR A 80 14.67 11.39 -9.15
C THR A 80 14.07 10.17 -9.84
N ILE A 81 13.15 9.48 -9.15
CA ILE A 81 12.50 8.27 -9.64
C ILE A 81 10.98 8.50 -9.65
N VAL A 82 10.38 8.49 -10.83
CA VAL A 82 8.92 8.58 -11.00
C VAL A 82 8.39 7.16 -11.10
N HIS A 83 8.12 6.54 -9.96
CA HIS A 83 7.72 5.14 -9.86
C HIS A 83 6.21 4.93 -9.96
N ASP A 84 5.41 6.02 -9.90
CA ASP A 84 3.96 5.95 -10.11
C ASP A 84 3.55 6.02 -11.60
N GLY A 85 4.50 6.27 -12.48
CA GLY A 85 4.28 6.34 -13.93
C GLY A 85 3.37 7.48 -14.41
N LYS A 86 2.88 8.33 -13.50
CA LYS A 86 1.86 9.34 -13.85
C LYS A 86 2.44 10.53 -14.58
N THR A 87 1.72 11.00 -15.61
CA THR A 87 2.12 12.14 -16.43
C THR A 87 2.42 13.38 -15.59
N ARG A 88 1.60 13.64 -14.55
CA ARG A 88 1.82 14.80 -13.65
C ARG A 88 3.15 14.71 -12.90
N SER A 89 3.52 13.51 -12.44
CA SER A 89 4.78 13.27 -11.73
C SER A 89 5.97 13.39 -12.68
N LYS A 90 5.83 12.84 -13.89
CA LYS A 90 6.83 12.95 -14.95
C LYS A 90 7.07 14.41 -15.31
N PHE A 91 5.98 15.18 -15.48
CA PHE A 91 6.06 16.61 -15.82
C PHE A 91 6.80 17.39 -14.74
N ILE A 92 6.44 17.23 -13.46
CA ILE A 92 7.11 17.93 -12.36
C ILE A 92 8.60 17.56 -12.36
N SER A 93 8.91 16.26 -12.42
CA SER A 93 10.29 15.77 -12.32
C SER A 93 11.15 16.18 -13.50
N PHE A 94 10.56 16.35 -14.67
CA PHE A 94 11.28 16.78 -15.89
C PHE A 94 12.03 18.10 -15.65
N PHE A 95 11.40 19.04 -14.96
CA PHE A 95 11.96 20.37 -14.71
C PHE A 95 12.79 20.47 -13.42
N LEU A 96 12.92 19.39 -12.67
CA LEU A 96 13.82 19.37 -11.51
C LEU A 96 15.26 19.07 -11.97
N SER A 97 16.21 19.66 -11.26
CA SER A 97 17.62 19.37 -11.51
C SER A 97 18.02 18.10 -10.72
N SER A 98 18.31 17.02 -11.43
CA SER A 98 18.81 15.76 -10.84
C SER A 98 19.80 15.14 -11.82
N LYS A 99 20.87 14.55 -11.30
CA LYS A 99 21.87 13.88 -12.14
C LYS A 99 21.28 12.67 -12.85
N ASN A 100 20.46 11.91 -12.14
CA ASN A 100 19.82 10.70 -12.67
C ASN A 100 18.30 10.85 -12.60
N LYS A 101 17.60 10.47 -13.68
CA LYS A 101 16.14 10.47 -13.69
C LYS A 101 15.62 9.15 -14.27
N TYR A 102 14.72 8.49 -13.53
CA TYR A 102 14.08 7.26 -13.96
C TYR A 102 12.57 7.47 -14.00
N PHE A 103 11.98 7.10 -15.12
CA PHE A 103 10.53 7.21 -15.34
C PHE A 103 9.95 5.82 -15.53
N SER A 104 9.07 5.43 -14.63
CA SER A 104 8.40 4.14 -14.71
C SER A 104 7.73 3.95 -16.07
N ASN A 105 7.96 2.79 -16.66
CA ASN A 105 7.29 2.34 -17.87
C ASN A 105 7.14 0.82 -17.78
N ILE A 106 6.13 0.39 -17.04
CA ILE A 106 5.90 -1.04 -16.76
C ILE A 106 5.75 -1.87 -18.05
N ASN A 107 5.30 -1.24 -19.15
CA ASN A 107 5.14 -1.95 -20.41
C ASN A 107 6.48 -2.43 -21.00
N LYS A 108 7.60 -1.93 -20.51
CA LYS A 108 8.95 -2.37 -20.93
C LYS A 108 9.50 -3.51 -20.09
N PHE A 109 8.78 -3.92 -19.03
CA PHE A 109 9.26 -4.92 -18.08
C PHE A 109 8.21 -6.00 -17.88
N SER A 110 8.65 -7.18 -17.49
CA SER A 110 7.76 -8.31 -17.21
C SER A 110 7.01 -8.11 -15.88
N SER A 111 7.59 -7.33 -14.96
CA SER A 111 7.00 -7.07 -13.65
C SER A 111 7.56 -5.77 -13.06
N TYR A 112 6.89 -5.26 -12.02
CA TYR A 112 7.40 -4.14 -11.24
C TYR A 112 8.75 -4.47 -10.57
N ILE A 113 8.97 -5.71 -10.21
CA ILE A 113 10.23 -6.17 -9.60
C ILE A 113 11.37 -6.04 -10.62
N ASP A 114 11.12 -6.40 -11.88
CA ASP A 114 12.14 -6.27 -12.92
C ASP A 114 12.47 -4.81 -13.22
N GLU A 115 11.48 -3.94 -13.12
CA GLU A 115 11.71 -2.50 -13.23
C GLU A 115 12.59 -2.00 -12.09
N ILE A 116 12.32 -2.43 -10.85
CA ILE A 116 13.13 -2.07 -9.68
C ILE A 116 14.57 -2.59 -9.86
N ARG A 117 14.73 -3.84 -10.28
CA ARG A 117 16.07 -4.40 -10.56
C ARG A 117 16.82 -3.57 -11.60
N TYR A 118 16.12 -3.13 -12.65
CA TYR A 118 16.71 -2.28 -13.68
C TYR A 118 17.17 -0.94 -13.11
N ILE A 119 16.32 -0.28 -12.32
CA ILE A 119 16.66 1.01 -11.70
C ILE A 119 17.89 0.85 -10.78
N LEU A 120 17.87 -0.16 -9.90
CA LEU A 120 18.95 -0.41 -8.95
C LEU A 120 20.26 -0.74 -9.67
N LYS A 121 20.20 -1.56 -10.74
CA LYS A 121 21.38 -1.89 -11.55
C LYS A 121 22.02 -0.61 -12.12
N ASN A 122 21.22 0.31 -12.65
CA ASN A 122 21.73 1.58 -13.19
C ASN A 122 22.30 2.49 -12.09
N LEU A 123 21.82 2.37 -10.87
CA LEU A 123 22.34 3.08 -9.71
C LEU A 123 23.53 2.36 -9.07
N LYS A 124 23.90 1.18 -9.58
CA LYS A 124 24.96 0.31 -9.03
C LYS A 124 24.65 -0.11 -7.59
N ILE A 125 23.38 -0.39 -7.32
CA ILE A 125 22.88 -0.81 -6.02
C ILE A 125 22.40 -2.27 -6.11
N THR A 126 22.80 -3.10 -5.16
CA THR A 126 22.39 -4.51 -5.11
C THR A 126 20.91 -4.60 -4.74
N PHE A 127 20.17 -5.41 -5.47
CA PHE A 127 18.76 -5.69 -5.18
C PHE A 127 18.65 -6.51 -3.88
N ASN A 128 17.77 -6.08 -3.00
CA ASN A 128 17.47 -6.80 -1.76
C ASN A 128 16.06 -7.40 -1.86
N ASP A 129 15.96 -8.71 -1.81
CA ASP A 129 14.68 -9.42 -1.87
C ASP A 129 14.06 -9.66 -0.48
N ASN A 130 14.80 -9.41 0.59
CA ASN A 130 14.27 -9.52 1.95
C ASN A 130 13.67 -8.17 2.40
N PHE A 131 12.47 -7.89 1.92
CA PHE A 131 11.81 -6.59 2.18
C PHE A 131 10.72 -6.66 3.25
N LEU A 132 10.30 -7.85 3.67
CA LEU A 132 9.17 -7.99 4.61
C LEU A 132 9.51 -7.47 6.01
N ASP A 133 10.77 -7.52 6.41
CA ASP A 133 11.20 -7.03 7.72
C ASP A 133 11.00 -5.51 7.88
N ILE A 134 10.90 -4.75 6.77
CA ILE A 134 10.60 -3.31 6.86
C ILE A 134 9.24 -3.09 7.55
N LEU A 135 8.29 -3.98 7.33
CA LEU A 135 6.95 -3.86 7.91
C LEU A 135 6.99 -4.00 9.44
N ASN A 136 8.01 -4.66 9.98
CA ASN A 136 8.16 -4.85 11.43
C ASN A 136 8.76 -3.63 12.13
N ASP A 137 9.34 -2.69 11.39
CA ASP A 137 10.03 -1.51 11.95
C ASP A 137 9.10 -0.33 12.20
N ARG A 138 7.80 -0.61 12.27
CA ARG A 138 6.81 0.42 12.50
C ARG A 138 6.11 0.21 13.83
N ASP A 139 5.92 1.31 14.56
CA ASP A 139 5.12 1.30 15.77
C ASP A 139 3.67 1.66 15.41
N TYR A 140 2.80 0.67 15.50
CA TYR A 140 1.37 0.89 15.36
C TYR A 140 0.61 0.03 16.37
N SER A 141 -0.46 0.59 16.91
CA SER A 141 -1.25 -0.10 17.92
C SER A 141 -1.95 -1.31 17.32
N LYS A 142 -1.83 -2.44 17.96
CA LYS A 142 -2.57 -3.65 17.60
C LYS A 142 -4.01 -3.51 18.08
N ILE A 143 -4.96 -3.64 17.18
CA ILE A 143 -6.39 -3.58 17.52
C ILE A 143 -6.85 -4.89 18.13
N TYR A 144 -6.35 -5.99 17.61
CA TYR A 144 -6.77 -7.30 18.05
C TYR A 144 -5.60 -8.26 17.93
N THR A 145 -5.28 -8.93 19.04
CA THR A 145 -4.25 -9.98 19.06
C THR A 145 -4.90 -11.27 19.53
N PRO A 146 -5.23 -12.17 18.63
CA PRO A 146 -5.84 -13.44 19.03
C PRO A 146 -4.81 -14.29 19.79
N LYS A 147 -5.28 -14.91 20.88
CA LYS A 147 -4.43 -15.79 21.72
C LYS A 147 -4.19 -17.16 21.11
N LYS A 148 -4.93 -17.53 20.08
CA LYS A 148 -4.86 -18.84 19.40
C LYS A 148 -4.69 -18.65 17.91
N PRO A 149 -4.16 -19.62 17.19
CA PRO A 149 -4.11 -19.57 15.73
C PRO A 149 -5.48 -19.27 15.13
N TYR A 150 -5.52 -18.45 14.08
CA TYR A 150 -6.74 -17.99 13.44
C TYR A 150 -6.62 -18.03 11.93
N ILE A 151 -7.76 -17.91 11.26
CA ILE A 151 -7.86 -17.69 9.82
C ILE A 151 -8.37 -16.26 9.63
N LEU A 152 -7.66 -15.48 8.84
CA LEU A 152 -8.06 -14.12 8.50
C LEU A 152 -8.68 -14.11 7.11
N ILE A 153 -9.88 -13.56 6.99
CA ILE A 153 -10.58 -13.39 5.71
C ILE A 153 -10.88 -11.90 5.55
N HIS A 154 -10.36 -11.30 4.49
CA HIS A 154 -10.70 -9.92 4.15
C HIS A 154 -11.68 -9.88 2.98
N PHE A 155 -12.88 -9.36 3.23
CA PHE A 155 -13.86 -9.14 2.18
C PHE A 155 -13.67 -7.72 1.61
N ASP A 156 -13.09 -7.64 0.42
CA ASP A 156 -12.92 -6.36 -0.29
C ASP A 156 -14.26 -5.96 -0.91
N GLU A 157 -14.92 -5.02 -0.26
CA GLU A 157 -16.25 -4.54 -0.70
C GLU A 157 -16.24 -3.99 -2.13
N LYS A 158 -15.08 -3.54 -2.61
CA LYS A 158 -14.99 -2.95 -3.96
C LYS A 158 -14.99 -3.98 -5.08
N TRP A 159 -14.63 -5.22 -4.77
CA TRP A 159 -14.45 -6.24 -5.80
C TRP A 159 -15.46 -7.38 -5.70
N ILE A 160 -16.22 -7.44 -4.60
CA ILE A 160 -17.09 -8.56 -4.30
C ILE A 160 -18.56 -8.14 -4.28
N PHE A 161 -18.90 -6.98 -3.70
CA PHE A 161 -20.27 -6.61 -3.39
C PHE A 161 -20.85 -5.57 -4.37
N ASP A 162 -21.98 -5.91 -4.99
CA ASP A 162 -22.66 -5.08 -5.99
C ASP A 162 -23.00 -3.67 -5.51
N GLN A 163 -23.22 -3.50 -4.21
CA GLN A 163 -23.48 -2.16 -3.66
C GLN A 163 -22.32 -1.17 -3.87
N TYR A 164 -21.12 -1.68 -4.14
CA TYR A 164 -19.91 -0.87 -4.36
C TYR A 164 -19.36 -0.96 -5.78
N ILE A 165 -19.80 -1.98 -6.55
CA ILE A 165 -19.32 -2.21 -7.92
C ILE A 165 -20.53 -2.41 -8.83
N LYS A 166 -20.62 -1.56 -9.86
CA LYS A 166 -21.72 -1.64 -10.83
C LYS A 166 -21.32 -2.34 -12.14
N THR A 167 -20.05 -2.68 -12.27
CA THR A 167 -19.50 -3.22 -13.53
C THR A 167 -19.39 -4.74 -13.57
N TYR A 168 -19.46 -5.40 -12.42
CA TYR A 168 -19.37 -6.85 -12.34
C TYR A 168 -20.63 -7.39 -11.68
N SER A 169 -21.35 -8.23 -12.38
CA SER A 169 -22.55 -8.89 -11.85
C SER A 169 -22.19 -10.27 -11.28
N ASN A 170 -23.00 -10.72 -10.36
CA ASN A 170 -23.01 -12.09 -9.84
C ASN A 170 -21.73 -12.54 -9.11
N ILE A 171 -21.01 -11.60 -8.49
CA ILE A 171 -19.88 -11.96 -7.61
C ILE A 171 -20.25 -11.84 -6.14
N GLU A 172 -21.32 -11.11 -5.81
CA GLU A 172 -21.80 -11.02 -4.42
C GLU A 172 -22.44 -12.35 -4.03
N PRO A 173 -21.96 -13.02 -2.97
CA PRO A 173 -22.58 -14.25 -2.52
C PRO A 173 -23.97 -13.96 -1.95
N SER A 174 -24.89 -14.89 -2.11
CA SER A 174 -26.16 -14.85 -1.37
C SER A 174 -25.89 -15.10 0.12
N LEU A 175 -26.82 -14.71 0.98
CA LEU A 175 -26.69 -14.96 2.42
C LEU A 175 -26.49 -16.47 2.70
N LYS A 176 -27.23 -17.31 2.00
CA LYS A 176 -27.14 -18.77 2.14
C LYS A 176 -25.76 -19.30 1.74
N GLU A 177 -25.18 -18.78 0.67
CA GLU A 177 -23.82 -19.17 0.25
C GLU A 177 -22.79 -18.73 1.28
N LEU A 178 -22.92 -17.52 1.81
CA LEU A 178 -22.02 -17.00 2.86
C LEU A 178 -22.14 -17.86 4.12
N GLU A 179 -23.36 -18.18 4.57
CA GLU A 179 -23.62 -19.05 5.71
C GLU A 179 -23.00 -20.43 5.50
N THR A 180 -23.28 -21.04 4.35
CA THR A 180 -22.72 -22.37 4.01
C THR A 180 -21.19 -22.35 4.04
N PHE A 181 -20.59 -21.34 3.45
CA PHE A 181 -19.14 -21.20 3.42
C PHE A 181 -18.55 -21.07 4.83
N LEU A 182 -19.08 -20.15 5.63
CA LEU A 182 -18.53 -19.90 6.98
C LEU A 182 -18.77 -21.08 7.93
N THR A 183 -19.96 -21.72 7.85
CA THR A 183 -20.25 -22.92 8.66
C THR A 183 -19.30 -24.06 8.28
N SER A 184 -19.18 -24.35 6.98
CA SER A 184 -18.27 -25.40 6.50
C SER A 184 -16.83 -25.13 6.92
N LEU A 185 -16.43 -23.86 6.93
CA LEU A 185 -15.08 -23.51 7.35
C LEU A 185 -14.87 -23.74 8.85
N THR A 186 -15.84 -23.32 9.69
CA THR A 186 -15.74 -23.55 11.15
C THR A 186 -15.71 -25.03 11.50
N GLU A 187 -16.49 -25.86 10.78
CA GLU A 187 -16.53 -27.30 11.00
C GLU A 187 -15.20 -27.98 10.66
N ARG A 188 -14.50 -27.48 9.63
CA ARG A 188 -13.27 -28.09 9.12
C ARG A 188 -12.02 -27.64 9.86
N VAL A 189 -12.07 -26.46 10.47
CA VAL A 189 -10.89 -25.90 11.11
C VAL A 189 -11.13 -25.61 12.58
N ASN A 190 -10.28 -26.10 13.43
CA ASN A 190 -10.34 -25.82 14.87
C ASN A 190 -9.57 -24.53 15.18
N LYS A 191 -10.01 -23.43 14.55
CA LYS A 191 -9.38 -22.12 14.69
C LYS A 191 -10.44 -21.03 14.68
N LYS A 192 -10.14 -19.90 15.29
CA LYS A 192 -10.99 -18.72 15.15
C LYS A 192 -10.94 -18.20 13.72
N ILE A 193 -12.06 -17.70 13.24
CA ILE A 193 -12.16 -17.03 11.94
C ILE A 193 -12.34 -15.54 12.22
N ILE A 194 -11.44 -14.73 11.70
CA ILE A 194 -11.53 -13.27 11.81
C ILE A 194 -11.89 -12.74 10.44
N ILE A 195 -13.04 -12.10 10.34
CA ILE A 195 -13.49 -11.45 9.10
C ILE A 195 -13.19 -9.97 9.25
N THR A 196 -12.51 -9.39 8.27
CA THR A 196 -12.22 -7.96 8.24
C THR A 196 -12.87 -7.32 7.03
N THR A 197 -13.31 -6.08 7.20
CA THR A 197 -13.81 -5.24 6.10
C THR A 197 -13.04 -3.93 6.08
N GLY A 198 -13.15 -3.20 4.96
CA GLY A 198 -12.61 -1.86 4.86
C GLY A 198 -13.49 -0.83 5.55
N VAL A 199 -13.54 0.37 4.99
CA VAL A 199 -14.29 1.51 5.57
C VAL A 199 -15.79 1.22 5.67
N ASN A 200 -16.31 0.44 4.74
CA ASN A 200 -17.74 0.09 4.72
C ASN A 200 -17.89 -1.41 4.89
N THR A 201 -18.83 -1.80 5.73
CA THR A 201 -19.16 -3.22 5.91
C THR A 201 -20.36 -3.56 5.00
N PRO A 202 -20.22 -4.57 4.13
CA PRO A 202 -21.33 -5.01 3.28
C PRO A 202 -22.57 -5.42 4.10
N LYS A 203 -23.74 -5.10 3.59
CA LYS A 203 -25.02 -5.39 4.27
C LYS A 203 -25.19 -6.88 4.56
N ILE A 204 -24.76 -7.72 3.62
CA ILE A 204 -24.90 -9.19 3.78
C ILE A 204 -24.07 -9.70 4.97
N LEU A 205 -22.88 -9.11 5.21
CA LEU A 205 -22.09 -9.47 6.39
C LEU A 205 -22.77 -9.03 7.67
N LYS A 206 -23.33 -7.81 7.68
CA LYS A 206 -24.10 -7.34 8.84
C LYS A 206 -25.27 -8.26 9.15
N ASN A 207 -26.07 -8.59 8.13
CA ASN A 207 -27.20 -9.52 8.27
C ASN A 207 -26.76 -10.88 8.80
N PHE A 208 -25.62 -11.39 8.31
CA PHE A 208 -25.09 -12.67 8.80
C PHE A 208 -24.78 -12.58 10.30
N PHE A 209 -24.07 -11.54 10.74
CA PHE A 209 -23.67 -11.42 12.15
C PHE A 209 -24.81 -11.05 13.09
N GLU A 210 -25.86 -10.40 12.58
CA GLU A 210 -27.07 -10.14 13.36
C GLU A 210 -27.84 -11.43 13.67
N ASN A 211 -27.75 -12.42 12.79
CA ASN A 211 -28.47 -13.68 12.91
C ASN A 211 -27.62 -14.84 13.45
N ASN A 212 -26.31 -14.66 13.54
CA ASN A 212 -25.37 -15.71 13.96
C ASN A 212 -24.43 -15.20 15.04
N SER A 213 -24.53 -15.75 16.24
CA SER A 213 -23.72 -15.37 17.40
C SER A 213 -22.63 -16.40 17.72
N ASP A 214 -22.08 -17.08 16.70
CA ASP A 214 -21.00 -18.05 16.92
C ASP A 214 -19.72 -17.30 17.34
N GLY A 215 -19.29 -17.53 18.58
CA GLY A 215 -18.07 -16.90 19.12
C GLY A 215 -16.78 -17.32 18.44
N ASN A 216 -16.84 -18.26 17.49
CA ASN A 216 -15.67 -18.67 16.71
C ASN A 216 -15.43 -17.78 15.49
N ILE A 217 -16.47 -17.01 15.08
CA ILE A 217 -16.34 -16.06 13.96
C ILE A 217 -16.43 -14.64 14.52
N ILE A 218 -15.45 -13.83 14.22
CA ILE A 218 -15.36 -12.45 14.72
C ILE A 218 -15.32 -11.50 13.52
N LEU A 219 -16.16 -10.47 13.55
CA LEU A 219 -16.16 -9.40 12.55
C LEU A 219 -15.42 -8.18 13.11
N LEU A 220 -14.39 -7.73 12.38
CA LEU A 220 -13.68 -6.49 12.66
C LEU A 220 -13.99 -5.49 11.54
N GLU A 221 -14.79 -4.49 11.88
CA GLU A 221 -15.32 -3.52 10.92
C GLU A 221 -14.54 -2.22 10.88
N ASN A 222 -14.73 -1.48 9.81
CA ASN A 222 -14.25 -0.11 9.65
C ASN A 222 -12.75 0.01 9.84
N LEU A 223 -12.01 -1.01 9.43
CA LEU A 223 -10.56 -1.03 9.61
C LEU A 223 -9.87 -0.11 8.61
N ASN A 224 -9.05 0.78 9.10
CA ASN A 224 -8.12 1.49 8.24
C ASN A 224 -6.94 0.56 7.88
N PHE A 225 -6.09 0.99 6.97
CA PHE A 225 -5.03 0.12 6.46
C PHE A 225 -4.01 -0.29 7.53
N PHE A 226 -3.75 0.57 8.51
CA PHE A 226 -2.84 0.23 9.62
C PHE A 226 -3.42 -0.90 10.46
N HIS A 227 -4.73 -0.86 10.70
CA HIS A 227 -5.42 -1.88 11.47
C HIS A 227 -5.44 -3.22 10.74
N LEU A 228 -5.73 -3.21 9.43
CA LEU A 228 -5.68 -4.43 8.60
C LEU A 228 -4.29 -5.07 8.66
N GLU A 229 -3.26 -4.26 8.59
CA GLU A 229 -1.88 -4.73 8.58
C GLU A 229 -1.47 -5.32 9.93
N SER A 230 -2.01 -4.87 11.03
CA SER A 230 -1.72 -5.39 12.37
C SER A 230 -2.28 -6.78 12.64
N UNK A 231 -3.19 -6.95 11.90
CA UNK A 231 -3.84 -8.16 12.09
C UNK A 231 -3.15 -9.24 11.69
#